data_8ebacaced6750b68d3ca455d8d43551d
#
_entry.id   8ebacaced6750b68d3ca455d8d43551d
#
_cell.length_a   1.000
_cell.length_b   1.000
_cell.length_c   1.000
_cell.angle_alpha   90.00
_cell.angle_beta   90.00
_cell.angle_gamma   90.00
#
_symmetry.space_group_name_H-M   'P 1'
#
loop_
_entity.id
_entity.type
_entity.pdbx_description
1 polymer ?
#
loop_
_entity_poly.entity_id
_entity_poly.type
_entity_poly.pdbx_seq_one_letter_code
_entity_poly.pdbx_strand_id
1 'polypeptide(L)'
;MSIISYGQNLEKLIKENIAKRTDTLVHFKTDSPYNYMPVTILSGKEKGPVFTIIAGIHGFEYPPITAVQELIKEIDPKKLKGTLIVVPIANVGSFYKRTPFVNPSDHKNLNNAFPGSETGTITEQIANYITKQIIPQSDVFLDIHGGDANEDLLPFRAMSLS
;
A
#
# COMPACT_ATOMS: atom_id res chain seq x y z
N MET A 1 4.19 -14.48 9.49
CA MET A 1 3.70 -13.12 9.19
C MET A 1 4.12 -12.23 10.35
N SER A 2 4.89 -11.20 10.12
CA SER A 2 5.24 -10.23 11.17
C SER A 2 4.13 -9.19 11.30
N ILE A 3 3.91 -8.69 12.51
CA ILE A 3 2.96 -7.61 12.77
C ILE A 3 3.78 -6.35 13.04
N ILE A 4 3.51 -5.28 12.33
CA ILE A 4 4.09 -3.96 12.59
C ILE A 4 3.01 -3.13 13.27
N SER A 5 3.25 -2.72 14.52
CA SER A 5 2.43 -1.66 15.12
C SER A 5 2.81 -0.32 14.50
N TYR A 6 1.85 0.59 14.43
CA TYR A 6 2.07 1.97 14.00
C TYR A 6 3.31 2.56 14.71
N GLY A 7 4.33 2.92 13.93
CA GLY A 7 5.62 3.41 14.45
C GLY A 7 6.79 2.42 14.38
N GLN A 8 6.61 1.17 13.97
CA GLN A 8 7.74 0.30 13.64
C GLN A 8 8.30 0.67 12.27
N ASN A 9 9.63 0.75 12.22
CA ASN A 9 10.38 1.31 11.10
C ASN A 9 10.40 0.35 9.90
N LEU A 10 9.66 0.68 8.83
CA LEU A 10 9.69 -0.03 7.55
C LEU A 10 11.11 -0.10 6.97
N GLU A 11 11.92 0.94 7.17
CA GLU A 11 13.33 1.00 6.76
C GLU A 11 14.15 -0.15 7.35
N LYS A 12 13.91 -0.51 8.61
CA LYS A 12 14.57 -1.63 9.27
C LYS A 12 14.27 -2.95 8.57
N LEU A 13 13.01 -3.18 8.21
CA LEU A 13 12.59 -4.39 7.49
C LEU A 13 13.21 -4.49 6.09
N ILE A 14 13.35 -3.37 5.40
CA ILE A 14 14.00 -3.31 4.09
C ILE A 14 15.48 -3.68 4.22
N LYS A 15 16.17 -3.15 5.23
CA LYS A 15 17.62 -3.35 5.41
C LYS A 15 18.00 -4.75 5.93
N GLU A 16 17.16 -5.37 6.75
CA GLU A 16 17.46 -6.65 7.41
C GLU A 16 17.14 -7.88 6.55
N ASN A 17 16.37 -7.75 5.50
CA ASN A 17 15.88 -8.86 4.70
C ASN A 17 16.49 -8.87 3.30
N ILE A 18 17.62 -9.57 3.12
CA ILE A 18 18.30 -9.72 1.83
C ILE A 18 17.82 -11.00 1.12
N ALA A 19 17.54 -10.94 -0.17
CA ALA A 19 17.07 -12.03 -1.03
C ALA A 19 15.82 -12.75 -0.44
N LYS A 20 14.91 -11.97 0.15
CA LYS A 20 13.78 -12.50 0.93
C LYS A 20 12.49 -11.73 0.67
N ARG A 21 11.37 -12.46 0.75
CA ARG A 21 10.02 -11.91 0.87
C ARG A 21 9.64 -11.78 2.34
N THR A 22 9.11 -10.64 2.72
CA THR A 22 8.56 -10.37 4.06
C THR A 22 7.14 -9.85 3.91
N ASP A 23 6.17 -10.59 4.45
CA ASP A 23 4.78 -10.16 4.51
C ASP A 23 4.47 -9.66 5.92
N THR A 24 3.86 -8.51 6.02
CA THR A 24 3.54 -7.87 7.30
C THR A 24 2.19 -7.14 7.26
N LEU A 25 1.62 -6.91 8.43
CA LEU A 25 0.45 -6.06 8.61
C LEU A 25 0.85 -4.83 9.41
N VAL A 26 0.55 -3.65 8.88
CA VAL A 26 0.62 -2.38 9.60
C VAL A 26 -0.71 -2.18 10.31
N HIS A 27 -0.69 -2.03 11.63
CA HIS A 27 -1.89 -1.77 12.43
C HIS A 27 -2.01 -0.31 12.80
N PHE A 28 -3.21 0.23 12.71
CA PHE A 28 -3.57 1.60 13.06
C PHE A 28 -4.28 1.67 14.40
N LYS A 29 -4.18 2.83 15.06
CA LYS A 29 -4.75 3.07 16.41
C LYS A 29 -6.21 3.53 16.32
N THR A 30 -7.10 2.65 15.87
CA THR A 30 -8.54 2.92 15.77
C THR A 30 -9.35 1.70 16.18
N ASP A 31 -10.62 1.89 16.53
CA ASP A 31 -11.57 0.81 16.88
C ASP A 31 -12.16 0.12 15.62
N SER A 32 -11.73 0.50 14.43
CA SER A 32 -12.18 -0.16 13.21
C SER A 32 -11.74 -1.62 13.17
N PRO A 33 -12.60 -2.58 12.81
CA PRO A 33 -12.20 -3.97 12.59
C PRO A 33 -11.25 -4.13 11.39
N TYR A 34 -11.13 -3.10 10.56
CA TYR A 34 -10.24 -3.02 9.40
C TYR A 34 -9.07 -2.07 9.64
N ASN A 35 -8.57 -2.02 10.87
CA ASN A 35 -7.49 -1.13 11.31
C ASN A 35 -6.09 -1.60 10.90
N TYR A 36 -5.96 -2.24 9.75
CA TYR A 36 -4.69 -2.74 9.24
C TYR A 36 -4.52 -2.53 7.74
N MET A 37 -3.28 -2.54 7.31
CA MET A 37 -2.89 -2.49 5.90
C MET A 37 -1.82 -3.56 5.63
N PRO A 38 -2.02 -4.45 4.65
CA PRO A 38 -1.03 -5.44 4.26
C PRO A 38 0.11 -4.78 3.49
N VAL A 39 1.34 -5.16 3.80
CA VAL A 39 2.56 -4.74 3.09
C VAL A 39 3.42 -5.95 2.82
N THR A 40 3.84 -6.12 1.57
CA THR A 40 4.83 -7.11 1.15
C THR A 40 6.11 -6.39 0.75
N ILE A 41 7.25 -6.85 1.27
CA ILE A 41 8.58 -6.37 0.91
C ILE A 41 9.32 -7.52 0.24
N LEU A 42 9.76 -7.30 -0.98
CA LEU A 42 10.59 -8.21 -1.75
C LEU A 42 11.98 -7.58 -1.86
N SER A 43 12.90 -7.97 -0.99
CA SER A 43 14.27 -7.45 -0.98
C SER A 43 15.17 -8.32 -1.84
N GLY A 44 15.82 -7.72 -2.82
CA GLY A 44 16.74 -8.38 -3.72
C GLY A 44 18.06 -8.75 -3.06
N LYS A 45 18.87 -9.57 -3.76
CA LYS A 45 20.21 -9.93 -3.32
C LYS A 45 21.19 -8.76 -3.44
N GLU A 46 21.03 -7.94 -4.46
CA GLU A 46 21.89 -6.80 -4.76
C GLU A 46 21.22 -5.49 -4.39
N LYS A 47 21.99 -4.52 -3.95
CA LYS A 47 21.51 -3.15 -3.75
C LYS A 47 21.05 -2.56 -5.08
N GLY A 48 19.98 -1.78 -5.03
CA GLY A 48 19.40 -1.10 -6.18
C GLY A 48 18.28 -0.19 -5.74
N PRO A 49 17.49 0.36 -6.66
CA PRO A 49 16.40 1.25 -6.35
C PRO A 49 15.30 0.54 -5.53
N VAL A 50 14.57 1.35 -4.78
CA VAL A 50 13.34 0.93 -4.10
C VAL A 50 12.16 1.37 -4.96
N PHE A 51 11.43 0.40 -5.47
CA PHE A 51 10.22 0.61 -6.23
C PHE A 51 9.01 0.29 -5.35
N THR A 52 8.07 1.21 -5.26
CA THR A 52 6.83 0.98 -4.50
C THR A 52 5.63 0.91 -5.42
N ILE A 53 4.77 -0.06 -5.18
CA ILE A 53 3.47 -0.22 -5.84
C ILE A 53 2.39 -0.23 -4.77
N ILE A 54 1.40 0.63 -4.93
CA ILE A 54 0.19 0.65 -4.10
C ILE A 54 -1.03 0.40 -5.01
N ALA A 55 -1.96 -0.42 -4.51
CA ALA A 55 -3.28 -0.61 -5.08
C ALA A 55 -4.34 -0.55 -3.97
N GLY A 56 -5.60 -0.37 -4.35
CA GLY A 56 -6.71 -0.38 -3.42
C GLY A 56 -6.76 0.82 -2.48
N ILE A 57 -6.32 1.99 -2.93
CA ILE A 57 -6.67 3.30 -2.33
C ILE A 57 -8.20 3.41 -2.30
N HIS A 58 -8.85 3.04 -3.42
CA HIS A 58 -10.25 2.70 -3.45
C HIS A 58 -10.37 1.16 -3.43
N GLY A 59 -10.86 0.61 -2.33
CA GLY A 59 -10.83 -0.85 -2.12
C GLY A 59 -11.80 -1.63 -3.02
N PHE A 60 -12.69 -0.97 -3.75
CA PHE A 60 -13.61 -1.61 -4.68
C PHE A 60 -13.08 -1.66 -6.13
N GLU A 61 -11.90 -1.14 -6.39
CA GLU A 61 -11.17 -1.26 -7.65
C GLU A 61 -10.42 -2.60 -7.72
N TYR A 62 -11.13 -3.70 -7.95
CA TYR A 62 -10.57 -5.04 -7.88
C TYR A 62 -9.50 -5.38 -8.93
N PRO A 63 -9.57 -4.92 -10.19
CA PRO A 63 -8.56 -5.28 -11.19
C PRO A 63 -7.12 -4.94 -10.79
N PRO A 64 -6.78 -3.70 -10.34
CA PRO A 64 -5.43 -3.38 -9.88
C PRO A 64 -5.03 -4.17 -8.63
N ILE A 65 -5.96 -4.40 -7.69
CA ILE A 65 -5.70 -5.21 -6.49
C ILE A 65 -5.30 -6.64 -6.88
N THR A 66 -6.05 -7.26 -7.79
CA THR A 66 -5.78 -8.62 -8.27
C THR A 66 -4.45 -8.67 -9.02
N ALA A 67 -4.19 -7.72 -9.92
CA ALA A 67 -2.95 -7.65 -10.68
C ALA A 67 -1.72 -7.57 -9.78
N VAL A 68 -1.79 -6.74 -8.74
CA VAL A 68 -0.68 -6.58 -7.77
C VAL A 68 -0.50 -7.84 -6.91
N GLN A 69 -1.58 -8.51 -6.53
CA GLN A 69 -1.51 -9.78 -5.80
C GLN A 69 -0.88 -10.91 -6.63
N GLU A 70 -1.17 -10.99 -7.93
CA GLU A 70 -0.52 -11.94 -8.84
C GLU A 70 0.96 -11.58 -9.04
N LEU A 71 1.29 -10.31 -9.24
CA LEU A 71 2.67 -9.84 -9.35
C LEU A 71 3.55 -10.28 -8.17
N ILE A 72 3.04 -10.17 -6.94
CA ILE A 72 3.76 -10.62 -5.72
C ILE A 72 4.12 -12.11 -5.78
N LYS A 73 3.30 -12.95 -6.41
CA LYS A 73 3.52 -14.39 -6.51
C LYS A 73 4.59 -14.75 -7.53
N GLU A 74 4.71 -13.95 -8.59
CA GLU A 74 5.61 -14.22 -9.72
C GLU A 74 7.06 -13.77 -9.48
N ILE A 75 7.27 -12.78 -8.58
CA ILE A 75 8.60 -12.23 -8.35
C ILE A 75 9.41 -13.10 -7.39
N ASP A 76 10.55 -13.58 -7.88
CA ASP A 76 11.57 -14.23 -7.06
C ASP A 76 12.57 -13.19 -6.51
N PRO A 77 12.59 -12.94 -5.18
CA PRO A 77 13.51 -11.97 -4.58
C PRO A 77 14.99 -12.26 -4.86
N LYS A 78 15.34 -13.53 -5.11
CA LYS A 78 16.73 -13.92 -5.42
C LYS A 78 17.22 -13.39 -6.77
N LYS A 79 16.28 -13.07 -7.67
CA LYS A 79 16.55 -12.52 -9.01
C LYS A 79 16.36 -11.01 -9.08
N LEU A 80 15.87 -10.39 -8.01
CA LEU A 80 15.59 -8.97 -7.94
C LEU A 80 16.88 -8.20 -7.62
N LYS A 81 17.07 -7.05 -8.27
CA LYS A 81 18.04 -6.03 -7.91
C LYS A 81 17.30 -4.84 -7.32
N GLY A 82 17.66 -4.46 -6.08
CA GLY A 82 16.92 -3.45 -5.32
C GLY A 82 15.79 -4.05 -4.49
N THR A 83 14.78 -3.26 -4.20
CA THR A 83 13.67 -3.66 -3.33
C THR A 83 12.34 -3.28 -3.98
N LEU A 84 11.36 -4.17 -3.89
CA LEU A 84 9.98 -3.87 -4.23
C LEU A 84 9.14 -3.85 -2.95
N ILE A 85 8.49 -2.72 -2.68
CA ILE A 85 7.49 -2.57 -1.63
C ILE A 85 6.11 -2.62 -2.29
N VAL A 86 5.24 -3.48 -1.79
CA VAL A 86 3.90 -3.66 -2.37
C VAL A 86 2.84 -3.53 -1.29
N VAL A 87 1.89 -2.63 -1.51
CA VAL A 87 0.66 -2.51 -0.73
C VAL A 87 -0.49 -2.97 -1.62
N PRO A 88 -0.91 -4.25 -1.52
CA PRO A 88 -1.94 -4.77 -2.43
C PRO A 88 -3.33 -4.20 -2.18
N ILE A 89 -3.62 -3.79 -0.95
CA ILE A 89 -4.90 -3.20 -0.56
C ILE A 89 -4.63 -2.13 0.51
N ALA A 90 -4.61 -0.86 0.11
CA ALA A 90 -4.38 0.23 1.06
C ALA A 90 -5.60 0.46 1.97
N ASN A 91 -6.81 0.41 1.41
CA ASN A 91 -8.07 0.64 2.12
C ASN A 91 -8.84 -0.68 2.32
N VAL A 92 -8.41 -1.45 3.32
CA VAL A 92 -8.98 -2.77 3.63
C VAL A 92 -10.47 -2.69 3.98
N GLY A 93 -10.90 -1.62 4.66
CA GLY A 93 -12.31 -1.41 5.01
C GLY A 93 -13.19 -1.26 3.77
N SER A 94 -12.78 -0.44 2.81
CA SER A 94 -13.46 -0.26 1.52
C SER A 94 -13.52 -1.57 0.74
N PHE A 95 -12.42 -2.32 0.71
CA PHE A 95 -12.35 -3.62 0.03
C PHE A 95 -13.39 -4.61 0.55
N TYR A 96 -13.42 -4.87 1.87
CA TYR A 96 -14.33 -5.85 2.45
C TYR A 96 -15.80 -5.42 2.43
N LYS A 97 -16.05 -4.11 2.57
CA LYS A 97 -17.42 -3.58 2.57
C LYS A 97 -17.93 -3.18 1.20
N ARG A 98 -17.07 -3.26 0.17
CA ARG A 98 -17.41 -2.90 -1.21
C ARG A 98 -17.98 -1.49 -1.31
N THR A 99 -17.34 -0.55 -0.58
CA THR A 99 -17.77 0.84 -0.59
C THR A 99 -17.02 1.61 -1.66
N PRO A 100 -17.72 2.20 -2.63
CA PRO A 100 -17.11 3.06 -3.63
C PRO A 100 -16.39 4.24 -2.96
N PHE A 101 -15.13 4.49 -3.36
CA PHE A 101 -14.28 5.63 -3.01
C PHE A 101 -13.98 5.83 -1.52
N VAL A 102 -14.88 5.48 -0.58
CA VAL A 102 -14.75 5.86 0.83
C VAL A 102 -14.50 4.69 1.75
N ASN A 103 -13.78 4.94 2.85
CA ASN A 103 -13.68 3.99 3.96
C ASN A 103 -15.00 3.97 4.75
N PRO A 104 -15.59 2.80 5.02
CA PRO A 104 -16.89 2.70 5.68
C PRO A 104 -16.88 3.13 7.16
N SER A 105 -15.70 3.22 7.80
CA SER A 105 -15.58 3.57 9.22
C SER A 105 -15.63 5.07 9.48
N ASP A 106 -15.20 5.89 8.51
CA ASP A 106 -15.13 7.35 8.68
C ASP A 106 -15.68 8.15 7.49
N HIS A 107 -16.17 7.45 6.45
CA HIS A 107 -16.74 8.02 5.22
C HIS A 107 -15.81 8.98 4.47
N LYS A 108 -14.48 8.84 4.65
CA LYS A 108 -13.49 9.65 3.96
C LYS A 108 -12.92 8.92 2.75
N ASN A 109 -12.64 9.68 1.68
CA ASN A 109 -11.93 9.19 0.52
C ASN A 109 -10.42 9.27 0.78
N LEU A 110 -9.74 8.12 0.76
CA LEU A 110 -8.30 8.05 1.04
C LEU A 110 -7.48 8.86 0.03
N ASN A 111 -7.91 8.91 -1.23
CA ASN A 111 -7.24 9.68 -2.28
C ASN A 111 -7.18 11.20 -1.96
N ASN A 112 -8.12 11.70 -1.18
CA ASN A 112 -8.21 13.10 -0.77
C ASN A 112 -7.67 13.37 0.65
N ALA A 113 -7.20 12.32 1.36
CA ALA A 113 -6.80 12.43 2.77
C ALA A 113 -5.32 12.76 2.98
N PHE A 114 -4.51 12.71 1.95
CA PHE A 114 -3.06 12.98 2.05
C PHE A 114 -2.77 14.43 2.41
N PRO A 115 -1.76 14.71 3.25
CA PRO A 115 -0.76 13.82 3.84
C PRO A 115 -1.24 13.02 5.06
N GLY A 116 -2.46 13.20 5.51
CA GLY A 116 -3.05 12.51 6.64
C GLY A 116 -2.60 13.01 8.03
N SER A 117 -3.00 12.28 9.06
CA SER A 117 -2.67 12.58 10.46
C SER A 117 -2.47 11.30 11.26
N GLU A 118 -1.43 11.25 12.10
CA GLU A 118 -1.15 10.12 12.98
C GLU A 118 -2.24 9.87 14.03
N THR A 119 -2.89 10.92 14.47
CA THR A 119 -3.95 10.90 15.51
C THR A 119 -5.35 11.09 14.93
N GLY A 120 -5.46 11.05 13.60
CA GLY A 120 -6.71 11.23 12.88
C GLY A 120 -7.55 9.96 12.81
N THR A 121 -8.55 9.98 11.93
CA THR A 121 -9.41 8.84 11.62
C THR A 121 -8.62 7.74 10.89
N ILE A 122 -9.21 6.56 10.70
CA ILE A 122 -8.53 5.44 10.02
C ILE A 122 -7.97 5.85 8.66
N THR A 123 -8.75 6.56 7.84
CA THR A 123 -8.32 7.03 6.52
C THR A 123 -7.14 8.00 6.62
N GLU A 124 -7.18 8.93 7.58
CA GLU A 124 -6.07 9.87 7.81
C GLU A 124 -4.82 9.19 8.34
N GLN A 125 -4.94 8.15 9.17
CA GLN A 125 -3.80 7.37 9.65
C GLN A 125 -3.16 6.55 8.52
N ILE A 126 -3.96 5.94 7.63
CA ILE A 126 -3.45 5.23 6.44
C ILE A 126 -2.67 6.22 5.54
N ALA A 127 -3.26 7.37 5.21
CA ALA A 127 -2.62 8.41 4.40
C ALA A 127 -1.30 8.88 5.03
N ASN A 128 -1.30 9.10 6.35
CA ASN A 128 -0.10 9.53 7.07
C ASN A 128 1.00 8.46 7.04
N TYR A 129 0.67 7.19 7.23
CA TYR A 129 1.65 6.11 7.16
C TYR A 129 2.27 5.99 5.77
N ILE A 130 1.47 6.05 4.72
CA ILE A 130 1.96 6.06 3.33
C ILE A 130 2.90 7.24 3.12
N THR A 131 2.49 8.45 3.52
CA THR A 131 3.28 9.68 3.36
C THR A 131 4.59 9.67 4.14
N LYS A 132 4.58 9.18 5.39
CA LYS A 132 5.72 9.31 6.32
C LYS A 132 6.62 8.10 6.38
N GLN A 133 6.12 6.91 6.04
CA GLN A 133 6.86 5.66 6.18
C GLN A 133 7.14 4.98 4.83
N ILE A 134 6.24 5.07 3.85
CA ILE A 134 6.41 4.37 2.56
C ILE A 134 7.08 5.28 1.52
N ILE A 135 6.52 6.45 1.24
CA ILE A 135 7.03 7.35 0.21
C ILE A 135 8.51 7.72 0.42
N PRO A 136 8.98 8.05 1.65
CA PRO A 136 10.38 8.40 1.87
C PRO A 136 11.39 7.27 1.63
N GLN A 137 10.93 6.02 1.55
CA GLN A 137 11.77 4.86 1.22
C GLN A 137 11.84 4.59 -0.29
N SER A 138 11.03 5.27 -1.09
CA SER A 138 10.80 4.93 -2.50
C SER A 138 11.61 5.83 -3.42
N ASP A 139 12.38 5.23 -4.33
CA ASP A 139 12.97 5.96 -5.47
C ASP A 139 11.93 6.13 -6.60
N VAL A 140 10.99 5.17 -6.69
CA VAL A 140 9.85 5.22 -7.61
C VAL A 140 8.59 4.80 -6.87
N PHE A 141 7.54 5.57 -7.01
CA PHE A 141 6.25 5.31 -6.39
C PHE A 141 5.16 5.25 -7.46
N LEU A 142 4.43 4.13 -7.49
CA LEU A 142 3.34 3.89 -8.41
C LEU A 142 2.06 3.59 -7.63
N ASP A 143 1.03 4.40 -7.83
CA ASP A 143 -0.32 4.17 -7.35
C ASP A 143 -1.20 3.70 -8.51
N ILE A 144 -1.82 2.52 -8.36
CA ILE A 144 -2.58 1.88 -9.44
C ILE A 144 -4.05 1.93 -9.10
N HIS A 145 -4.79 2.56 -9.98
CA HIS A 145 -6.25 2.65 -9.94
C HIS A 145 -6.90 1.90 -11.10
N GLY A 146 -8.20 1.62 -10.97
CA GLY A 146 -9.07 1.06 -12.00
C GLY A 146 -10.45 1.68 -11.90
N GLY A 147 -11.39 1.19 -12.68
CA GLY A 147 -12.80 1.56 -12.50
C GLY A 147 -13.36 1.01 -11.19
N ASP A 148 -14.09 1.84 -10.45
CA ASP A 148 -14.75 1.45 -9.21
C ASP A 148 -16.08 0.76 -9.54
N ALA A 149 -16.32 -0.39 -8.93
CA ALA A 149 -17.52 -1.20 -9.13
C ALA A 149 -17.80 -1.54 -10.62
N ASN A 150 -18.65 -0.76 -11.27
CA ASN A 150 -19.08 -0.93 -12.65
C ASN A 150 -18.63 0.21 -13.58
N GLU A 151 -17.66 1.01 -13.17
CA GLU A 151 -17.06 2.03 -14.01
C GLU A 151 -16.14 1.40 -15.08
N ASP A 152 -16.30 1.86 -16.31
CA ASP A 152 -15.39 1.55 -17.41
C ASP A 152 -14.43 2.72 -17.62
N LEU A 153 -13.25 2.62 -17.00
CA LEU A 153 -12.20 3.64 -17.13
C LEU A 153 -11.27 3.33 -18.30
N LEU A 154 -11.12 4.30 -19.19
CA LEU A 154 -10.06 4.26 -20.19
C LEU A 154 -8.69 4.33 -19.52
N PRO A 155 -7.68 3.59 -20.01
CA PRO A 155 -6.34 3.66 -19.47
C PRO A 155 -5.80 5.09 -19.51
N PHE A 156 -5.47 5.64 -18.36
CA PHE A 156 -4.79 6.91 -18.24
C PHE A 156 -3.70 6.83 -17.18
N ARG A 157 -2.73 7.73 -17.24
CA ARG A 157 -1.77 7.96 -16.17
C ARG A 157 -1.73 9.43 -15.81
N ALA A 158 -1.80 9.73 -14.52
CA ALA A 158 -1.45 11.04 -14.02
C ALA A 158 0.03 11.05 -13.65
N MET A 159 0.76 12.08 -14.10
CA MET A 159 2.15 12.33 -13.69
C MET A 159 2.17 13.67 -12.96
N SER A 160 2.65 13.65 -11.71
CA SER A 160 3.05 14.88 -11.03
C SER A 160 4.54 15.10 -11.28
N LEU A 161 4.88 16.22 -11.89
CA LEU A 161 6.26 16.70 -11.97
C LEU A 161 6.49 17.54 -10.72
N SER A 162 7.30 17.04 -9.81
CA SER A 162 7.81 17.80 -8.66
C SER A 162 8.99 18.68 -9.09
#